data_381506e0a3f6627ccf2163ac2b124b25
#
_entry.id   381506e0a3f6627ccf2163ac2b124b25
#
_cell.length_a   1.000
_cell.length_b   1.000
_cell.length_c   1.000
_cell.angle_alpha   90.00
_cell.angle_beta   90.00
_cell.angle_gamma   90.00
#
_symmetry.space_group_name_H-M   'P 1'
#
loop_
_entity.id
_entity.type
_entity.pdbx_description
1 polymer ?
#
loop_
_entity_poly.entity_id
_entity_poly.type
_entity_poly.pdbx_seq_one_letter_code
_entity_poly.pdbx_strand_id
1 'polypeptide(L)'
;YTLSPLPNGWQTAMAVTAFDKGDLNAGLESLESSALANVTRVFPGTEAADDEDRPYAYPNPYYLSAGWEGQSNFQEESRKIIFANLPAHCQITITTAAGDLIDTFEHTPNYNGSDTRWFRTFGSENPDQNTFSGGEHAWDLLSKESQIIARGTYLLHVQDLETGKRTTEPFIIVK
;
A
#
# COMPACT_ATOMS: atom_id res chain seq x y z
N TYR A 1 2.68 18.66 14.39
CA TYR A 1 1.31 18.15 14.55
C TYR A 1 1.28 16.69 14.16
N THR A 2 0.76 15.82 15.01
CA THR A 2 0.67 14.37 14.75
C THR A 2 -0.78 14.01 14.49
N LEU A 3 -1.06 13.34 13.38
CA LEU A 3 -2.37 12.79 13.04
C LEU A 3 -2.40 11.30 13.39
N SER A 4 -3.31 10.92 14.30
CA SER A 4 -3.49 9.52 14.71
C SER A 4 -4.89 9.33 15.31
N PRO A 5 -5.54 8.18 15.11
CA PRO A 5 -5.15 7.08 14.23
C PRO A 5 -5.51 7.34 12.76
N LEU A 6 -4.69 6.83 11.84
CA LEU A 6 -5.04 6.76 10.42
C LEU A 6 -5.28 5.29 10.05
N PRO A 7 -6.28 4.98 9.21
CA PRO A 7 -6.54 3.60 8.80
C PRO A 7 -5.45 3.10 7.85
N ASN A 8 -4.85 1.95 8.17
CA ASN A 8 -3.84 1.32 7.32
C ASN A 8 -4.43 0.96 5.95
N GLY A 9 -3.64 1.13 4.90
CA GLY A 9 -4.01 0.81 3.53
C GLY A 9 -4.93 1.81 2.84
N TRP A 10 -5.44 2.82 3.55
CA TRP A 10 -6.25 3.88 2.94
C TRP A 10 -5.40 5.05 2.50
N GLN A 11 -5.56 5.45 1.23
CA GLN A 11 -4.93 6.69 0.79
C GLN A 11 -5.50 7.88 1.55
N THR A 12 -4.64 8.57 2.28
CA THR A 12 -4.98 9.79 3.00
C THR A 12 -4.30 10.97 2.31
N ALA A 13 -5.09 11.96 1.91
CA ALA A 13 -4.57 13.21 1.36
C ALA A 13 -4.57 14.27 2.46
N MET A 14 -3.43 14.92 2.66
CA MET A 14 -3.24 15.97 3.66
C MET A 14 -2.70 17.23 3.00
N ALA A 15 -3.14 18.37 3.47
CA ALA A 15 -2.61 19.67 3.07
C ALA A 15 -2.55 20.60 4.29
N VAL A 16 -1.59 21.50 4.27
CA VAL A 16 -1.51 22.59 5.24
C VAL A 16 -1.93 23.87 4.54
N THR A 17 -2.97 24.52 5.06
CA THR A 17 -3.41 25.83 4.58
C THR A 17 -3.04 26.91 5.55
N ALA A 18 -2.80 28.10 5.06
CA ALA A 18 -2.65 29.31 5.82
C ALA A 18 -3.78 30.27 5.46
N PHE A 19 -4.26 31.02 6.42
CA PHE A 19 -5.26 32.04 6.20
C PHE A 19 -4.82 33.37 6.83
N ASP A 20 -5.17 34.46 6.21
CA ASP A 20 -5.01 35.79 6.80
C ASP A 20 -6.23 36.15 7.65
N LYS A 21 -6.11 37.24 8.41
CA LYS A 21 -7.23 37.68 9.25
C LYS A 21 -8.28 38.52 8.48
N GLY A 22 -7.96 38.85 7.23
CA GLY A 22 -8.71 39.89 6.52
C GLY A 22 -8.62 41.28 7.22
N ASP A 23 -9.36 42.23 6.71
CA ASP A 23 -9.57 43.55 7.35
C ASP A 23 -11.04 43.97 7.21
N LEU A 24 -11.80 43.78 8.27
CA LEU A 24 -13.22 44.12 8.31
C LEU A 24 -13.48 45.63 8.12
N ASN A 25 -12.52 46.49 8.49
CA ASN A 25 -12.66 47.94 8.30
C ASN A 25 -12.47 48.34 6.83
N ALA A 26 -11.66 47.57 6.10
CA ALA A 26 -11.45 47.74 4.68
C ALA A 26 -12.42 46.89 3.82
N GLY A 27 -13.32 46.15 4.43
CA GLY A 27 -14.24 45.23 3.72
C GLY A 27 -13.56 44.05 3.08
N LEU A 28 -12.38 43.65 3.57
CA LEU A 28 -11.62 42.49 3.10
C LEU A 28 -11.91 41.28 3.96
N GLU A 29 -12.45 40.23 3.35
CA GLU A 29 -12.66 38.94 4.01
C GLU A 29 -11.33 38.18 4.16
N SER A 30 -11.30 37.29 5.17
CA SER A 30 -10.17 36.33 5.32
C SER A 30 -10.02 35.46 4.08
N LEU A 31 -8.82 35.33 3.58
CA LEU A 31 -8.47 34.47 2.45
C LEU A 31 -7.65 33.28 2.93
N GLU A 32 -7.97 32.12 2.41
CA GLU A 32 -7.25 30.88 2.69
C GLU A 32 -6.40 30.48 1.47
N SER A 33 -5.18 30.01 1.72
CA SER A 33 -4.32 29.48 0.66
C SER A 33 -4.92 28.19 0.09
N SER A 34 -4.65 27.93 -1.19
CA SER A 34 -5.15 26.71 -1.84
C SER A 34 -4.58 25.44 -1.18
N ALA A 35 -5.46 24.53 -0.76
CA ALA A 35 -5.07 23.22 -0.27
C ALA A 35 -4.31 22.41 -1.34
N LEU A 36 -4.57 22.67 -2.62
CA LEU A 36 -3.91 21.97 -3.73
C LEU A 36 -2.42 22.34 -3.92
N ALA A 37 -1.97 23.42 -3.27
CA ALA A 37 -0.58 23.90 -3.43
C ALA A 37 0.45 22.96 -2.79
N ASN A 38 0.02 22.17 -1.77
CA ASN A 38 0.94 21.31 -0.99
C ASN A 38 0.30 20.00 -0.55
N VAL A 39 -0.63 19.47 -1.35
CA VAL A 39 -1.23 18.15 -1.05
C VAL A 39 -0.17 17.07 -1.05
N THR A 40 -0.05 16.38 0.08
CA THR A 40 0.72 15.16 0.23
C THR A 40 -0.23 13.98 0.38
N ARG A 41 0.03 12.90 -0.36
CA ARG A 41 -0.72 11.66 -0.26
C ARG A 41 0.14 10.62 0.44
N VAL A 42 -0.44 9.95 1.42
CA VAL A 42 0.22 8.90 2.19
C VAL A 42 -0.68 7.67 2.26
N PHE A 43 -0.06 6.50 2.36
CA PHE A 43 -0.73 5.25 2.70
C PHE A 43 -0.20 4.83 4.08
N PRO A 44 -0.92 5.14 5.16
CA PRO A 44 -0.53 4.64 6.47
C PRO A 44 -0.47 3.12 6.47
N GLY A 45 0.60 2.57 6.99
CA GLY A 45 0.87 1.14 6.99
C GLY A 45 1.69 0.72 8.19
N THR A 46 2.12 -0.54 8.21
CA THR A 46 2.93 -1.10 9.29
C THR A 46 4.41 -0.79 9.06
N GLU A 47 5.13 -0.51 10.14
CA GLU A 47 6.59 -0.53 10.13
C GLU A 47 7.08 -1.97 9.88
N ALA A 48 8.38 -2.14 9.60
CA ALA A 48 8.96 -3.46 9.48
C ALA A 48 8.73 -4.26 10.77
N ALA A 49 8.23 -5.48 10.62
CA ALA A 49 7.81 -6.31 11.75
C ALA A 49 9.01 -6.89 12.52
N ASP A 50 8.82 -7.02 13.81
CA ASP A 50 9.69 -7.80 14.67
C ASP A 50 9.39 -9.30 14.54
N ASP A 51 10.26 -10.15 15.10
CA ASP A 51 10.20 -11.62 14.99
C ASP A 51 8.90 -12.27 15.47
N GLU A 52 8.10 -11.61 16.29
CA GLU A 52 6.87 -12.15 16.87
C GLU A 52 5.63 -11.87 16.01
N ASP A 53 5.69 -10.88 15.14
CA ASP A 53 4.57 -10.49 14.30
C ASP A 53 4.39 -11.47 13.12
N ARG A 54 3.13 -11.71 12.76
CA ARG A 54 2.80 -12.54 11.60
C ARG A 54 2.46 -11.66 10.42
N PRO A 55 3.05 -11.92 9.24
CA PRO A 55 2.60 -11.31 8.01
C PRO A 55 1.12 -11.62 7.74
N TYR A 56 0.42 -10.69 7.13
CA TYR A 56 -0.95 -10.92 6.67
C TYR A 56 -1.24 -10.14 5.38
N ALA A 57 -2.25 -10.60 4.65
CA ALA A 57 -2.74 -9.91 3.47
C ALA A 57 -3.98 -9.07 3.81
N TYR A 58 -4.10 -7.87 3.25
CA TYR A 58 -5.34 -7.11 3.33
C TYR A 58 -5.68 -6.40 1.99
N PRO A 59 -6.98 -6.29 1.67
CA PRO A 59 -8.10 -6.93 2.36
C PRO A 59 -8.06 -8.45 2.21
N ASN A 60 -8.53 -9.14 3.23
CA ASN A 60 -8.71 -10.58 3.18
C ASN A 60 -10.09 -10.93 3.78
N PRO A 61 -11.06 -11.41 2.99
CA PRO A 61 -11.00 -11.68 1.54
C PRO A 61 -10.90 -10.42 0.67
N TYR A 62 -10.30 -10.56 -0.52
CA TYR A 62 -10.29 -9.53 -1.54
C TYR A 62 -11.47 -9.71 -2.51
N TYR A 63 -12.34 -8.71 -2.60
CA TYR A 63 -13.55 -8.71 -3.44
C TYR A 63 -13.36 -7.84 -4.69
N LEU A 64 -12.41 -8.13 -5.55
CA LEU A 64 -12.17 -7.47 -6.85
C LEU A 64 -12.17 -5.93 -6.88
N SER A 65 -12.63 -5.29 -5.83
CA SER A 65 -12.51 -3.85 -5.62
C SER A 65 -12.43 -3.59 -4.13
N ALA A 66 -11.51 -2.74 -3.73
CA ALA A 66 -11.42 -2.23 -2.37
C ALA A 66 -11.75 -0.73 -2.38
N GLY A 67 -12.33 -0.23 -1.30
CA GLY A 67 -12.78 1.17 -1.22
C GLY A 67 -11.66 2.21 -1.34
N TRP A 68 -10.40 1.79 -1.27
CA TRP A 68 -9.20 2.62 -1.46
C TRP A 68 -8.60 2.53 -2.86
N GLU A 69 -9.08 1.64 -3.71
CA GLU A 69 -8.69 1.59 -5.11
C GLU A 69 -9.21 2.83 -5.80
N GLY A 70 -8.31 3.61 -6.39
CA GLY A 70 -8.69 4.82 -7.10
C GLY A 70 -9.64 4.51 -8.25
N GLN A 71 -10.50 5.46 -8.59
CA GLN A 71 -11.30 5.37 -9.80
C GLN A 71 -10.38 5.62 -11.01
N SER A 72 -9.77 4.57 -11.50
CA SER A 72 -9.11 4.56 -12.80
C SER A 72 -10.13 4.21 -13.88
N ASN A 73 -10.04 4.82 -15.04
CA ASN A 73 -10.79 4.38 -16.24
C ASN A 73 -10.40 2.94 -16.65
N PHE A 74 -9.31 2.43 -16.10
CA PHE A 74 -8.83 1.07 -16.22
C PHE A 74 -8.88 0.42 -14.84
N GLN A 75 -10.02 -0.15 -14.46
CA GLN A 75 -10.23 -0.83 -13.18
C GLN A 75 -9.19 -1.91 -12.87
N GLU A 76 -8.57 -2.46 -13.90
CA GLU A 76 -7.54 -3.50 -13.76
C GLU A 76 -6.19 -2.94 -13.26
N GLU A 77 -5.91 -1.65 -13.47
CA GLU A 77 -4.65 -1.02 -13.07
C GLU A 77 -4.61 -0.56 -11.60
N SER A 78 -5.76 -0.53 -10.93
CA SER A 78 -5.86 -0.09 -9.53
C SER A 78 -5.99 -1.24 -8.53
N ARG A 79 -6.15 -2.49 -9.01
CA ARG A 79 -6.31 -3.66 -8.15
C ARG A 79 -5.04 -3.98 -7.40
N LYS A 80 -5.17 -4.13 -6.09
CA LYS A 80 -4.04 -4.48 -5.23
C LYS A 80 -4.47 -5.19 -3.95
N ILE A 81 -3.60 -6.07 -3.51
CA ILE A 81 -3.56 -6.58 -2.14
C ILE A 81 -2.28 -6.03 -1.50
N ILE A 82 -2.35 -5.68 -0.25
CA ILE A 82 -1.18 -5.28 0.53
C ILE A 82 -0.82 -6.42 1.47
N PHE A 83 0.43 -6.80 1.48
CA PHE A 83 1.03 -7.67 2.49
C PHE A 83 1.65 -6.79 3.56
N ALA A 84 1.30 -7.03 4.81
CA ALA A 84 1.70 -6.20 5.95
C ALA A 84 2.36 -7.04 7.04
N ASN A 85 2.96 -6.37 8.02
CA ASN A 85 3.80 -6.98 9.05
C ASN A 85 4.94 -7.81 8.43
N LEU A 86 5.58 -7.25 7.41
CA LEU A 86 6.71 -7.90 6.75
C LEU A 86 8.01 -7.59 7.49
N PRO A 87 8.94 -8.55 7.60
CA PRO A 87 10.31 -8.27 8.01
C PRO A 87 10.98 -7.26 7.07
N ALA A 88 11.94 -6.51 7.58
CA ALA A 88 12.64 -5.47 6.83
C ALA A 88 13.23 -5.98 5.50
N HIS A 89 13.80 -7.18 5.52
CA HIS A 89 14.34 -7.84 4.34
C HIS A 89 13.74 -9.25 4.24
N CYS A 90 12.83 -9.46 3.31
CA CYS A 90 12.22 -10.76 3.14
C CYS A 90 11.95 -11.11 1.68
N GLN A 91 11.88 -12.40 1.40
CA GLN A 91 11.36 -12.93 0.15
C GLN A 91 9.90 -13.31 0.33
N ILE A 92 9.06 -12.78 -0.53
CA ILE A 92 7.63 -13.07 -0.62
C ILE A 92 7.43 -14.05 -1.77
N THR A 93 6.70 -15.12 -1.53
CA THR A 93 6.30 -16.09 -2.57
C THR A 93 4.81 -16.34 -2.43
N ILE A 94 4.11 -16.28 -3.56
CA ILE A 94 2.67 -16.52 -3.62
C ILE A 94 2.45 -17.83 -4.37
N THR A 95 1.68 -18.72 -3.77
CA THR A 95 1.30 -19.98 -4.41
C THR A 95 -0.21 -20.18 -4.38
N THR A 96 -0.71 -21.05 -5.26
CA THR A 96 -2.05 -21.62 -5.11
C THR A 96 -2.10 -22.52 -3.88
N ALA A 97 -3.31 -22.89 -3.41
CA ALA A 97 -3.47 -23.91 -2.37
C ALA A 97 -2.92 -25.29 -2.80
N ALA A 98 -2.76 -25.55 -4.10
CA ALA A 98 -2.15 -26.77 -4.64
C ALA A 98 -0.61 -26.71 -4.66
N GLY A 99 -0.02 -25.55 -4.40
CA GLY A 99 1.42 -25.35 -4.39
C GLY A 99 2.02 -24.82 -5.71
N ASP A 100 1.17 -24.45 -6.70
CA ASP A 100 1.66 -23.86 -7.93
C ASP A 100 2.16 -22.45 -7.68
N LEU A 101 3.35 -22.13 -8.16
CA LEU A 101 3.94 -20.81 -8.04
C LEU A 101 3.16 -19.78 -8.88
N ILE A 102 2.74 -18.72 -8.25
CA ILE A 102 2.07 -17.58 -8.90
C ILE A 102 3.06 -16.44 -9.11
N ASP A 103 3.72 -16.02 -8.02
CA ASP A 103 4.68 -14.92 -8.09
C ASP A 103 5.73 -15.02 -6.98
N THR A 104 6.85 -14.33 -7.16
CA THR A 104 7.90 -14.21 -6.13
C THR A 104 8.65 -12.90 -6.31
N PHE A 105 8.84 -12.17 -5.23
CA PHE A 105 9.54 -10.88 -5.21
C PHE A 105 10.22 -10.66 -3.85
N GLU A 106 11.17 -9.74 -3.83
CA GLU A 106 11.90 -9.36 -2.64
C GLU A 106 11.32 -8.07 -2.07
N HIS A 107 11.19 -8.01 -0.75
CA HIS A 107 10.80 -6.82 -0.01
C HIS A 107 11.98 -6.22 0.73
N THR A 108 12.06 -4.89 0.72
CA THR A 108 13.05 -4.10 1.45
C THR A 108 12.36 -2.94 2.19
N PRO A 109 12.98 -2.36 3.24
CA PRO A 109 12.38 -1.23 3.98
C PRO A 109 12.13 0.02 3.12
N ASN A 110 12.85 0.13 2.01
CA ASN A 110 12.72 1.25 1.07
C ASN A 110 11.75 0.96 -0.07
N TYR A 111 10.92 -0.06 0.07
CA TYR A 111 9.90 -0.39 -0.92
C TYR A 111 9.02 0.81 -1.24
N ASN A 112 8.80 1.08 -2.52
CA ASN A 112 8.09 2.25 -3.01
C ASN A 112 6.95 1.94 -3.98
N GLY A 113 6.66 0.67 -4.24
CA GLY A 113 5.59 0.24 -5.15
C GLY A 113 5.94 0.28 -6.63
N SER A 114 7.22 0.51 -7.00
CA SER A 114 7.65 0.66 -8.41
C SER A 114 7.52 -0.61 -9.26
N ASP A 115 7.34 -1.75 -8.62
CA ASP A 115 7.12 -3.06 -9.24
C ASP A 115 5.66 -3.31 -9.62
N THR A 116 4.74 -2.46 -9.19
CA THR A 116 3.33 -2.55 -9.53
C THR A 116 2.97 -1.70 -10.74
N ARG A 117 1.95 -2.12 -11.51
CA ARG A 117 1.47 -1.35 -12.68
C ARG A 117 0.89 0.01 -12.33
N TRP A 118 0.40 0.19 -11.12
CA TRP A 118 -0.19 1.44 -10.65
C TRP A 118 0.80 2.37 -9.93
N PHE A 119 2.10 2.06 -9.96
CA PHE A 119 3.16 2.85 -9.34
C PHE A 119 3.08 4.34 -9.66
N ARG A 120 2.87 4.71 -10.92
CA ARG A 120 2.77 6.11 -11.34
C ARG A 120 1.63 6.88 -10.69
N THR A 121 0.65 6.18 -10.17
CA THR A 121 -0.51 6.77 -9.47
C THR A 121 -0.26 6.91 -7.98
N PHE A 122 0.47 5.99 -7.36
CA PHE A 122 0.55 5.84 -5.92
C PHE A 122 1.98 5.76 -5.36
N GLY A 123 2.94 5.37 -6.17
CA GLY A 123 4.33 5.27 -5.75
C GLY A 123 5.11 6.57 -5.95
N SER A 124 6.33 6.62 -5.45
CA SER A 124 7.26 7.71 -5.65
C SER A 124 8.68 7.19 -5.83
N GLU A 125 9.37 7.69 -6.86
CA GLU A 125 10.80 7.43 -7.07
C GLU A 125 11.67 8.19 -6.05
N ASN A 126 11.10 9.21 -5.42
CA ASN A 126 11.80 9.97 -4.39
C ASN A 126 11.56 9.31 -3.02
N PRO A 127 12.62 8.83 -2.34
CA PRO A 127 12.52 8.23 -1.00
C PRO A 127 11.81 9.12 0.03
N ASP A 128 11.99 10.43 -0.06
CA ASP A 128 11.36 11.39 0.85
C ASP A 128 9.84 11.53 0.63
N GLN A 129 9.35 11.01 -0.48
CA GLN A 129 7.93 11.01 -0.86
C GLN A 129 7.35 9.59 -0.89
N ASN A 130 8.10 8.61 -0.43
CA ASN A 130 7.60 7.23 -0.37
C ASN A 130 6.37 7.15 0.53
N THR A 131 5.35 6.46 0.04
CA THR A 131 4.06 6.32 0.70
C THR A 131 3.95 5.03 1.51
N PHE A 132 4.95 4.15 1.43
CA PHE A 132 5.01 2.90 2.19
C PHE A 132 5.86 3.07 3.45
N SER A 133 5.50 2.36 4.50
CA SER A 133 6.06 2.51 5.84
C SER A 133 7.16 1.49 6.19
N GLY A 134 7.61 0.70 5.22
CA GLY A 134 8.73 -0.22 5.37
C GLY A 134 8.36 -1.66 5.78
N GLY A 135 7.15 -1.89 6.28
CA GLY A 135 6.62 -3.23 6.61
C GLY A 135 5.49 -3.69 5.70
N GLU A 136 5.33 -3.04 4.55
CA GLU A 136 4.24 -3.32 3.61
C GLU A 136 4.74 -3.47 2.19
N HIS A 137 4.14 -4.39 1.46
CA HIS A 137 4.38 -4.62 0.05
C HIS A 137 3.06 -4.78 -0.70
N ALA A 138 2.90 -4.04 -1.78
CA ALA A 138 1.70 -4.12 -2.61
C ALA A 138 1.89 -5.14 -3.75
N TRP A 139 0.85 -5.90 -4.04
CA TRP A 139 0.80 -6.82 -5.16
C TRP A 139 -0.38 -6.50 -6.07
N ASP A 140 -0.15 -6.36 -7.35
CA ASP A 140 -1.12 -5.94 -8.35
C ASP A 140 -2.00 -7.09 -8.90
N LEU A 141 -2.00 -8.25 -8.23
CA LEU A 141 -2.79 -9.43 -8.59
C LEU A 141 -2.46 -10.01 -9.97
N LEU A 142 -1.20 -9.89 -10.36
CA LEU A 142 -0.69 -10.55 -11.53
C LEU A 142 0.21 -11.72 -11.16
N SER A 143 0.29 -12.68 -12.05
CA SER A 143 1.32 -13.70 -11.99
C SER A 143 2.66 -13.16 -12.49
N LYS A 144 3.73 -13.90 -12.27
CA LYS A 144 5.07 -13.62 -12.80
C LYS A 144 5.07 -13.37 -14.32
N GLU A 145 4.16 -14.01 -15.06
CA GLU A 145 3.98 -13.83 -16.49
C GLU A 145 2.99 -12.71 -16.83
N SER A 146 2.67 -11.84 -15.89
CA SER A 146 1.72 -10.73 -16.03
C SER A 146 0.29 -11.18 -16.42
N GLN A 147 -0.12 -12.36 -15.96
CA GLN A 147 -1.47 -12.87 -16.17
C GLN A 147 -2.34 -12.56 -14.94
N ILE A 148 -3.58 -12.16 -15.21
CA ILE A 148 -4.58 -11.93 -14.15
C ILE A 148 -4.89 -13.25 -13.46
N ILE A 149 -4.78 -13.26 -12.14
CA ILE A 149 -5.04 -14.46 -11.35
C ILE A 149 -6.54 -14.74 -11.19
N ALA A 150 -6.87 -16.00 -11.01
CA ALA A 150 -8.23 -16.46 -10.80
C ALA A 150 -8.69 -16.22 -9.34
N ARG A 151 -10.00 -16.34 -9.12
CA ARG A 151 -10.54 -16.46 -7.76
C ARG A 151 -10.06 -17.75 -7.11
N GLY A 152 -9.80 -17.72 -5.81
CA GLY A 152 -9.36 -18.90 -5.09
C GLY A 152 -8.71 -18.58 -3.76
N THR A 153 -8.24 -19.63 -3.10
CA THR A 153 -7.38 -19.53 -1.92
C THR A 153 -5.92 -19.59 -2.37
N TYR A 154 -5.15 -18.67 -1.85
CA TYR A 154 -3.73 -18.53 -2.09
C TYR A 154 -2.96 -18.59 -0.78
N LEU A 155 -1.68 -18.90 -0.86
CA LEU A 155 -0.77 -18.92 0.27
C LEU A 155 0.29 -17.84 0.08
N LEU A 156 0.42 -16.99 1.08
CA LEU A 156 1.50 -16.03 1.24
C LEU A 156 2.63 -16.70 2.02
N HIS A 157 3.76 -16.92 1.40
CA HIS A 157 4.97 -17.39 2.07
C HIS A 157 5.93 -16.23 2.21
N VAL A 158 6.34 -15.96 3.43
CA VAL A 158 7.34 -14.94 3.75
C VAL A 158 8.54 -15.60 4.37
N GLN A 159 9.70 -15.40 3.78
CA GLN A 159 10.98 -15.83 4.31
C GLN A 159 11.80 -14.61 4.69
N ASP A 160 12.02 -14.41 5.97
CA ASP A 160 12.97 -13.43 6.46
C ASP A 160 14.39 -13.82 6.01
N LEU A 161 15.09 -12.91 5.34
CA LEU A 161 16.41 -13.16 4.79
C LEU A 161 17.52 -12.96 5.84
N GLU A 162 17.24 -12.32 6.95
CA GLU A 162 18.20 -12.11 8.04
C GLU A 162 18.18 -13.28 9.01
N THR A 163 17.00 -13.70 9.44
CA THR A 163 16.84 -14.79 10.44
C THR A 163 16.65 -16.16 9.81
N GLY A 164 16.21 -16.21 8.53
CA GLY A 164 15.84 -17.44 7.84
C GLY A 164 14.46 -17.99 8.25
N LYS A 165 13.75 -17.30 9.13
CA LYS A 165 12.39 -17.67 9.56
C LYS A 165 11.44 -17.68 8.39
N ARG A 166 10.54 -18.65 8.36
CA ARG A 166 9.50 -18.79 7.33
C ARG A 166 8.13 -18.78 7.96
N THR A 167 7.23 -18.02 7.37
CA THR A 167 5.82 -17.95 7.77
C THR A 167 4.96 -18.17 6.53
N THR A 168 3.81 -18.83 6.73
CA THR A 168 2.84 -19.06 5.66
C THR A 168 1.46 -18.70 6.16
N GLU A 169 0.76 -17.82 5.43
CA GLU A 169 -0.57 -17.34 5.78
C GLU A 169 -1.53 -17.45 4.57
N PRO A 170 -2.75 -17.92 4.75
CA PRO A 170 -3.71 -18.01 3.66
C PRO A 170 -4.40 -16.67 3.41
N PHE A 171 -4.73 -16.41 2.16
CA PHE A 171 -5.62 -15.32 1.77
C PHE A 171 -6.55 -15.74 0.63
N ILE A 172 -7.66 -15.02 0.46
CA ILE A 172 -8.73 -15.40 -0.43
C ILE A 172 -9.03 -14.28 -1.41
N ILE A 173 -9.13 -14.63 -2.68
CA ILE A 173 -9.60 -13.75 -3.75
C ILE A 173 -10.98 -14.23 -4.17
N VAL A 174 -11.96 -13.35 -4.04
CA VAL A 174 -13.36 -13.58 -4.41
C VAL A 174 -13.67 -12.73 -5.63
N LYS A 175 -14.45 -13.25 -6.53
CA LYS A 175 -14.81 -12.55 -7.77
C LYS A 175 -16.25 -12.06 -7.74
#